data_065310dca3a89ca82859e75ebfc104a4
#
_entry.id   065310dca3a89ca82859e75ebfc104a4
#
_cell.length_a   1.000
_cell.length_b   1.000
_cell.length_c   1.000
_cell.angle_alpha   90.00
_cell.angle_beta   90.00
_cell.angle_gamma   90.00
#
_symmetry.space_group_name_H-M   'P 1'
#
loop_
_entity.id
_entity.type
_entity.pdbx_description
1 polymer ?
#
loop_
_entity_poly.entity_id
_entity_poly.type
_entity_poly.pdbx_seq_one_letter_code
_entity_poly.pdbx_strand_id
1 'polypeptide(L)'
;PELEALSNAVNGGDTTELVDKLYESVVDKIANCESRVTSSPRKNVAVIESLLRTAGEEYAIGVVAGRIENLHEFQDAWGFTQVAKVLSRSSLFADGDRSVAVAAQIQSIIEDLTPMWPDLADANQQLDTVASQLYGAAAQIEIIALSLKE
;
A
#
# COMPACT_ATOMS: atom_id res chain seq x y z
N PRO A 1 20.19 -8.99 5.06
CA PRO A 1 20.41 -10.43 5.03
C PRO A 1 19.20 -11.19 4.47
N GLU A 2 18.00 -11.13 5.13
CA GLU A 2 16.85 -11.94 4.68
C GLU A 2 16.26 -11.45 3.35
N LEU A 3 16.07 -10.15 3.18
CA LEU A 3 15.61 -9.54 1.91
C LEU A 3 16.61 -9.82 0.77
N GLU A 4 17.90 -9.75 1.07
CA GLU A 4 18.94 -10.06 0.11
C GLU A 4 18.92 -11.56 -0.28
N ALA A 5 18.71 -12.45 0.68
CA ALA A 5 18.58 -13.88 0.42
C ALA A 5 17.35 -14.17 -0.45
N LEU A 6 16.21 -13.54 -0.17
CA LEU A 6 15.01 -13.66 -1.00
C LEU A 6 15.25 -13.13 -2.42
N SER A 7 15.85 -11.94 -2.54
CA SER A 7 16.17 -11.35 -3.83
C SER A 7 17.10 -12.24 -4.66
N ASN A 8 18.13 -12.82 -4.03
CA ASN A 8 19.07 -13.73 -4.69
C ASN A 8 18.38 -15.01 -5.16
N ALA A 9 17.49 -15.58 -4.34
CA ALA A 9 16.74 -16.79 -4.69
C ALA A 9 15.80 -16.56 -5.89
N VAL A 10 15.10 -15.43 -5.90
CA VAL A 10 14.20 -15.05 -7.01
C VAL A 10 15.02 -14.82 -8.30
N ASN A 11 16.10 -14.03 -8.23
CA ASN A 11 16.93 -13.71 -9.38
C ASN A 11 17.75 -14.91 -9.85
N GLY A 12 18.11 -15.84 -8.96
CA GLY A 12 18.81 -17.08 -9.26
C GLY A 12 17.93 -18.15 -9.90
N GLY A 13 16.60 -17.97 -9.89
CA GLY A 13 15.65 -18.96 -10.39
C GLY A 13 15.56 -20.19 -9.49
N ASP A 14 15.75 -20.02 -8.19
CA ASP A 14 15.61 -21.08 -7.21
C ASP A 14 14.18 -21.66 -7.15
N THR A 15 14.00 -22.77 -6.47
CA THR A 15 12.70 -23.43 -6.38
C THR A 15 11.67 -22.55 -5.67
N THR A 16 10.41 -22.62 -6.09
CA THR A 16 9.29 -21.91 -5.45
C THR A 16 9.23 -22.15 -3.94
N GLU A 17 9.50 -23.40 -3.51
CA GLU A 17 9.51 -23.77 -2.09
C GLU A 17 10.59 -23.01 -1.29
N LEU A 18 11.77 -22.77 -1.87
CA LEU A 18 12.81 -21.97 -1.23
C LEU A 18 12.43 -20.50 -1.19
N VAL A 19 11.89 -19.97 -2.28
CA VAL A 19 11.41 -18.58 -2.36
C VAL A 19 10.31 -18.32 -1.34
N ASP A 20 9.31 -19.20 -1.23
CA ASP A 20 8.21 -19.10 -0.27
C ASP A 20 8.73 -19.10 1.18
N LYS A 21 9.64 -20.01 1.50
CA LYS A 21 10.26 -20.07 2.83
C LYS A 21 11.03 -18.80 3.20
N LEU A 22 11.76 -18.24 2.26
CA LEU A 22 12.50 -17.00 2.47
C LEU A 22 11.55 -15.80 2.59
N TYR A 23 10.47 -15.78 1.81
CA TYR A 23 9.41 -14.78 1.92
C TYR A 23 8.74 -14.82 3.31
N GLU A 24 8.33 -16.00 3.79
CA GLU A 24 7.77 -16.16 5.14
C GLU A 24 8.74 -15.66 6.22
N SER A 25 10.03 -15.96 6.09
CA SER A 25 11.05 -15.46 7.03
C SER A 25 11.15 -13.94 7.06
N VAL A 26 10.99 -13.27 5.90
CA VAL A 26 10.95 -11.80 5.81
C VAL A 26 9.70 -11.26 6.50
N VAL A 27 8.53 -11.83 6.21
CA VAL A 27 7.25 -11.43 6.81
C VAL A 27 7.28 -11.57 8.34
N ASP A 28 7.80 -12.67 8.86
CA ASP A 28 7.93 -12.89 10.31
C ASP A 28 8.85 -11.84 10.96
N LYS A 29 9.93 -11.46 10.30
CA LYS A 29 10.84 -10.41 10.79
C LYS A 29 10.16 -9.05 10.83
N ILE A 30 9.39 -8.70 9.79
CA ILE A 30 8.62 -7.47 9.75
C ILE A 30 7.60 -7.45 10.90
N ALA A 31 6.80 -8.51 11.08
CA ALA A 31 5.83 -8.62 12.15
C ALA A 31 6.47 -8.49 13.54
N ASN A 32 7.66 -9.07 13.73
CA ASN A 32 8.40 -8.94 14.98
C ASN A 32 8.90 -7.49 15.22
N CYS A 33 9.29 -6.76 14.19
CA CYS A 33 9.64 -5.35 14.31
C CYS A 33 8.40 -4.51 14.65
N GLU A 34 7.29 -4.73 13.96
CA GLU A 34 6.02 -4.01 14.18
C GLU A 34 5.50 -4.21 15.60
N SER A 35 5.60 -5.43 16.17
CA SER A 35 5.16 -5.74 17.53
C SER A 35 5.88 -4.94 18.63
N ARG A 36 7.04 -4.36 18.31
CA ARG A 36 7.85 -3.55 19.23
C ARG A 36 7.55 -2.05 19.14
N VAL A 37 6.80 -1.63 18.12
CA VAL A 37 6.47 -0.22 17.91
C VAL A 37 5.13 0.08 18.56
N THR A 38 5.12 1.02 19.52
CA THR A 38 3.86 1.54 20.05
C THR A 38 3.20 2.39 18.97
N SER A 39 2.11 1.90 18.43
CA SER A 39 1.32 2.61 17.43
C SER A 39 -0.01 3.06 18.02
N SER A 40 -0.64 4.05 17.39
CA SER A 40 -1.97 4.54 17.70
C SER A 40 -2.79 4.65 16.40
N PRO A 41 -4.12 4.68 16.45
CA PRO A 41 -4.95 4.88 15.27
C PRO A 41 -4.49 6.07 14.43
N ARG A 42 -4.17 7.20 15.06
CA ARG A 42 -3.70 8.40 14.37
C ARG A 42 -2.36 8.19 13.64
N LYS A 43 -1.39 7.52 14.27
CA LYS A 43 -0.11 7.20 13.64
C LYS A 43 -0.31 6.25 12.45
N ASN A 44 -1.19 5.28 12.61
CA ASN A 44 -1.49 4.33 11.53
C ASN A 44 -2.12 5.05 10.33
N VAL A 45 -3.04 5.99 10.56
CA VAL A 45 -3.62 6.82 9.49
C VAL A 45 -2.56 7.66 8.79
N ALA A 46 -1.60 8.24 9.52
CA ALA A 46 -0.51 9.01 8.92
C ALA A 46 0.39 8.13 8.01
N VAL A 47 0.62 6.86 8.40
CA VAL A 47 1.34 5.91 7.54
C VAL A 47 0.53 5.57 6.28
N ILE A 48 -0.77 5.33 6.41
CA ILE A 48 -1.67 5.07 5.27
C ILE A 48 -1.66 6.25 4.30
N GLU A 49 -1.75 7.46 4.82
CA GLU A 49 -1.70 8.70 4.03
C GLU A 49 -0.38 8.83 3.27
N SER A 50 0.74 8.61 3.94
CA SER A 50 2.07 8.66 3.34
C SER A 50 2.24 7.61 2.22
N LEU A 51 1.76 6.37 2.44
CA LEU A 51 1.80 5.32 1.43
C LEU A 51 1.01 5.70 0.17
N LEU A 52 -0.15 6.32 0.31
CA LEU A 52 -0.93 6.76 -0.85
C LEU A 52 -0.29 7.94 -1.59
N ARG A 53 0.46 8.83 -0.89
CA ARG A 53 1.25 9.86 -1.57
C ARG A 53 2.39 9.24 -2.37
N THR A 54 3.14 8.31 -1.78
CA THR A 54 4.18 7.58 -2.51
C THR A 54 3.58 6.82 -3.70
N ALA A 55 2.45 6.14 -3.53
CA ALA A 55 1.73 5.51 -4.64
C ALA A 55 1.39 6.51 -5.75
N GLY A 56 1.03 7.75 -5.40
CA GLY A 56 0.77 8.82 -6.37
C GLY A 56 2.02 9.25 -7.13
N GLU A 57 3.17 9.30 -6.46
CA GLU A 57 4.46 9.62 -7.07
C GLU A 57 4.88 8.54 -8.06
N GLU A 58 4.81 7.26 -7.67
CA GLU A 58 5.14 6.13 -8.53
C GLU A 58 4.17 6.02 -9.72
N TYR A 59 2.87 6.22 -9.46
CA TYR A 59 1.87 6.23 -10.54
C TYR A 59 2.13 7.34 -11.56
N ALA A 60 2.57 8.53 -11.12
CA ALA A 60 2.87 9.64 -12.02
C ALA A 60 4.10 9.36 -12.91
N ILE A 61 5.06 8.56 -12.42
CA ILE A 61 6.21 8.08 -13.19
C ILE A 61 5.79 6.92 -14.11
N GLY A 62 4.99 6.00 -13.57
CA GLY A 62 4.56 4.79 -14.28
C GLY A 62 3.59 5.05 -15.42
N VAL A 63 2.72 6.07 -15.30
CA VAL A 63 1.62 6.35 -16.25
C VAL A 63 1.69 7.77 -16.78
N VAL A 64 1.92 7.92 -18.07
CA VAL A 64 2.01 9.21 -18.77
C VAL A 64 0.96 9.27 -19.87
N ALA A 65 0.11 10.29 -19.83
CA ALA A 65 -0.98 10.48 -20.79
C ALA A 65 -1.87 9.22 -20.99
N GLY A 66 -2.16 8.54 -19.89
CA GLY A 66 -3.00 7.34 -19.88
C GLY A 66 -2.31 6.06 -20.40
N ARG A 67 -1.00 6.07 -20.62
CA ARG A 67 -0.22 4.90 -21.04
C ARG A 67 0.79 4.53 -19.99
N ILE A 68 1.03 3.24 -19.84
CA ILE A 68 2.07 2.72 -18.96
C ILE A 68 3.42 2.87 -19.66
N GLU A 69 4.23 3.81 -19.22
CA GLU A 69 5.59 4.06 -19.71
C GLU A 69 6.64 3.31 -18.86
N ASN A 70 6.33 3.07 -17.58
CA ASN A 70 7.16 2.26 -16.69
C ASN A 70 6.26 1.30 -15.88
N LEU A 71 6.29 0.03 -16.27
CA LEU A 71 5.46 -1.01 -15.65
C LEU A 71 5.83 -1.25 -14.18
N HIS A 72 7.11 -1.13 -13.81
CA HIS A 72 7.55 -1.35 -12.42
C HIS A 72 6.95 -0.29 -11.50
N GLU A 73 7.02 0.99 -11.85
CA GLU A 73 6.47 2.08 -11.05
C GLU A 73 4.93 2.01 -10.97
N PHE A 74 4.29 1.56 -12.05
CA PHE A 74 2.86 1.28 -12.03
C PHE A 74 2.50 0.15 -11.04
N GLN A 75 3.32 -0.92 -10.99
CA GLN A 75 3.15 -2.03 -10.05
C GLN A 75 3.49 -1.61 -8.61
N ASP A 76 4.50 -0.78 -8.41
CA ASP A 76 4.88 -0.26 -7.09
C ASP A 76 3.78 0.63 -6.51
N ALA A 77 3.17 1.49 -7.32
CA ALA A 77 2.00 2.28 -6.93
C ALA A 77 0.84 1.39 -6.44
N TRP A 78 0.58 0.29 -7.12
CA TRP A 78 -0.38 -0.71 -6.66
C TRP A 78 0.05 -1.33 -5.33
N GLY A 79 1.31 -1.73 -5.21
CA GLY A 79 1.87 -2.35 -4.01
C GLY A 79 1.69 -1.47 -2.76
N PHE A 80 2.05 -0.19 -2.84
CA PHE A 80 1.84 0.77 -1.76
C PHE A 80 0.37 0.90 -1.37
N THR A 81 -0.52 0.90 -2.36
CA THR A 81 -1.98 0.96 -2.12
C THR A 81 -2.49 -0.30 -1.42
N GLN A 82 -1.95 -1.50 -1.75
CA GLN A 82 -2.31 -2.74 -1.05
C GLN A 82 -1.84 -2.73 0.41
N VAL A 83 -0.64 -2.23 0.70
CA VAL A 83 -0.15 -2.08 2.07
C VAL A 83 -1.04 -1.11 2.85
N ALA A 84 -1.42 0.03 2.26
CA ALA A 84 -2.36 0.98 2.86
C ALA A 84 -3.72 0.31 3.17
N LYS A 85 -4.23 -0.53 2.26
CA LYS A 85 -5.46 -1.32 2.45
C LYS A 85 -5.35 -2.30 3.60
N VAL A 86 -4.24 -3.00 3.75
CA VAL A 86 -3.99 -3.92 4.88
C VAL A 86 -3.95 -3.14 6.20
N LEU A 87 -3.22 -2.02 6.26
CA LEU A 87 -3.13 -1.20 7.46
C LEU A 87 -4.47 -0.60 7.88
N SER A 88 -5.37 -0.28 6.95
CA SER A 88 -6.72 0.22 7.27
C SER A 88 -7.60 -0.81 7.99
N ARG A 89 -7.23 -2.09 7.94
CA ARG A 89 -7.89 -3.22 8.63
C ARG A 89 -7.20 -3.61 9.93
N SER A 90 -6.21 -2.84 10.37
CA SER A 90 -5.46 -3.11 11.59
C SER A 90 -6.35 -3.12 12.83
N SER A 91 -6.02 -4.01 13.78
CA SER A 91 -6.66 -4.06 15.10
C SER A 91 -6.53 -2.76 15.91
N LEU A 92 -5.63 -1.86 15.54
CA LEU A 92 -5.51 -0.53 16.15
C LEU A 92 -6.78 0.31 16.00
N PHE A 93 -7.65 -0.02 15.04
CA PHE A 93 -8.95 0.63 14.85
C PHE A 93 -10.10 -0.10 15.54
N ALA A 94 -9.85 -1.22 16.21
CA ALA A 94 -10.91 -2.03 16.82
C ALA A 94 -11.51 -1.39 18.09
N ASP A 95 -10.77 -0.48 18.73
CA ASP A 95 -11.17 0.13 19.98
C ASP A 95 -11.83 1.51 19.76
N GLY A 96 -13.11 1.58 20.12
CA GLY A 96 -13.91 2.80 20.09
C GLY A 96 -14.61 3.08 18.75
N ASP A 97 -15.88 3.47 18.84
CA ASP A 97 -16.77 3.70 17.70
C ASP A 97 -16.19 4.67 16.65
N ARG A 98 -15.45 5.68 17.11
CA ARG A 98 -14.83 6.67 16.21
C ARG A 98 -13.69 6.07 15.38
N SER A 99 -12.83 5.26 15.99
CA SER A 99 -11.73 4.59 15.28
C SER A 99 -12.26 3.60 14.24
N VAL A 100 -13.30 2.84 14.59
CA VAL A 100 -13.98 1.93 13.67
C VAL A 100 -14.60 2.71 12.51
N ALA A 101 -15.28 3.82 12.78
CA ALA A 101 -15.88 4.65 11.72
C ALA A 101 -14.82 5.26 10.77
N VAL A 102 -13.69 5.71 11.32
CA VAL A 102 -12.56 6.21 10.55
C VAL A 102 -11.97 5.12 9.67
N ALA A 103 -11.74 3.92 10.20
CA ALA A 103 -11.25 2.79 9.42
C ALA A 103 -12.17 2.45 8.24
N ALA A 104 -13.48 2.43 8.47
CA ALA A 104 -14.46 2.16 7.42
C ALA A 104 -14.43 3.24 6.30
N GLN A 105 -14.28 4.51 6.65
CA GLN A 105 -14.15 5.58 5.67
C GLN A 105 -12.86 5.45 4.86
N ILE A 106 -11.72 5.16 5.52
CA ILE A 106 -10.44 4.93 4.86
C ILE A 106 -10.53 3.75 3.89
N GLN A 107 -11.13 2.64 4.32
CA GLN A 107 -11.32 1.46 3.48
C GLN A 107 -12.16 1.79 2.23
N SER A 108 -13.22 2.56 2.38
CA SER A 108 -14.04 3.01 1.24
C SER A 108 -13.22 3.85 0.25
N ILE A 109 -12.43 4.82 0.74
CA ILE A 109 -11.59 5.67 -0.09
C ILE A 109 -10.56 4.82 -0.87
N ILE A 110 -9.93 3.84 -0.21
CA ILE A 110 -8.94 2.97 -0.87
C ILE A 110 -9.62 2.03 -1.88
N GLU A 111 -10.82 1.55 -1.60
CA GLU A 111 -11.58 0.69 -2.52
C GLU A 111 -11.94 1.43 -3.81
N ASP A 112 -12.25 2.71 -3.73
CA ASP A 112 -12.56 3.58 -4.88
C ASP A 112 -11.36 3.74 -5.84
N LEU A 113 -10.13 3.43 -5.39
CA LEU A 113 -8.93 3.44 -6.22
C LEU A 113 -8.75 2.16 -7.05
N THR A 114 -9.52 1.10 -6.77
CA THR A 114 -9.37 -0.21 -7.45
C THR A 114 -9.36 -0.13 -8.99
N PRO A 115 -10.17 0.73 -9.65
CA PRO A 115 -10.17 0.86 -11.10
C PRO A 115 -8.86 1.40 -11.70
N MET A 116 -7.94 1.91 -10.89
CA MET A 116 -6.64 2.41 -11.35
C MET A 116 -5.73 1.30 -11.89
N TRP A 117 -5.97 0.04 -11.48
CA TRP A 117 -5.15 -1.11 -11.84
C TRP A 117 -5.99 -2.25 -12.43
N PRO A 118 -6.50 -2.10 -13.67
CA PRO A 118 -7.34 -3.13 -14.29
C PRO A 118 -6.56 -4.42 -14.60
N ASP A 119 -5.31 -4.32 -15.05
CA ASP A 119 -4.38 -5.43 -15.24
C ASP A 119 -2.96 -5.01 -14.90
N LEU A 120 -2.32 -5.67 -13.95
CA LEU A 120 -0.96 -5.36 -13.50
C LEU A 120 0.13 -5.89 -14.43
N ALA A 121 -0.18 -6.77 -15.36
CA ALA A 121 0.78 -7.40 -16.26
C ALA A 121 0.74 -6.82 -17.67
N ASP A 122 -0.37 -6.20 -18.08
CA ASP A 122 -0.52 -5.63 -19.43
C ASP A 122 0.01 -4.19 -19.49
N ALA A 123 1.23 -4.03 -19.98
CA ALA A 123 1.84 -2.72 -20.20
C ALA A 123 1.23 -1.92 -21.37
N ASN A 124 0.39 -2.52 -22.20
CA ASN A 124 -0.17 -1.88 -23.39
C ASN A 124 -1.60 -1.35 -23.18
N GLN A 125 -2.15 -1.53 -21.97
CA GLN A 125 -3.49 -1.05 -21.67
C GLN A 125 -3.56 0.48 -21.65
N GLN A 126 -4.72 1.01 -22.00
CA GLN A 126 -5.03 2.44 -21.90
C GLN A 126 -5.75 2.69 -20.57
N LEU A 127 -5.30 3.70 -19.83
CA LEU A 127 -5.84 4.06 -18.53
C LEU A 127 -6.52 5.44 -18.60
N ASP A 128 -7.71 5.54 -18.04
CA ASP A 128 -8.44 6.80 -17.88
C ASP A 128 -8.21 7.45 -16.50
N THR A 129 -7.34 6.83 -15.68
CA THR A 129 -7.01 7.23 -14.32
C THR A 129 -5.73 8.06 -14.27
N VAL A 130 -5.61 8.92 -13.27
CA VAL A 130 -4.50 9.85 -13.11
C VAL A 130 -4.00 9.87 -11.65
N ALA A 131 -2.72 10.18 -11.45
CA ALA A 131 -2.07 10.21 -10.13
C ALA A 131 -2.79 11.12 -9.11
N SER A 132 -3.49 12.15 -9.57
CA SER A 132 -4.24 13.06 -8.70
C SER A 132 -5.37 12.36 -7.91
N GLN A 133 -5.84 11.20 -8.34
CA GLN A 133 -6.82 10.41 -7.59
C GLN A 133 -6.18 9.86 -6.31
N LEU A 134 -4.93 9.39 -6.35
CA LEU A 134 -4.17 8.93 -5.18
C LEU A 134 -3.86 10.09 -4.22
N TYR A 135 -3.43 11.22 -4.74
CA TYR A 135 -3.22 12.42 -3.91
C TYR A 135 -4.51 12.93 -3.27
N GLY A 136 -5.63 12.86 -4.01
CA GLY A 136 -6.95 13.21 -3.49
C GLY A 136 -7.40 12.27 -2.37
N ALA A 137 -7.17 10.97 -2.52
CA ALA A 137 -7.45 9.97 -1.49
C ALA A 137 -6.59 10.21 -0.23
N ALA A 138 -5.29 10.45 -0.39
CA ALA A 138 -4.39 10.78 0.71
C ALA A 138 -4.85 12.03 1.47
N ALA A 139 -5.22 13.10 0.77
CA ALA A 139 -5.71 14.33 1.39
C ALA A 139 -7.05 14.12 2.13
N GLN A 140 -7.96 13.31 1.61
CA GLN A 140 -9.21 12.97 2.30
C GLN A 140 -8.92 12.21 3.61
N ILE A 141 -7.98 11.24 3.58
CA ILE A 141 -7.58 10.48 4.75
C ILE A 141 -6.90 11.36 5.79
N GLU A 142 -6.07 12.31 5.39
CA GLU A 142 -5.47 13.30 6.28
C GLU A 142 -6.55 14.11 7.02
N ILE A 143 -7.60 14.57 6.31
CA ILE A 143 -8.71 15.30 6.93
C ILE A 143 -9.48 14.43 7.94
N ILE A 144 -9.73 13.16 7.58
CA ILE A 144 -10.41 12.20 8.47
C ILE A 144 -9.58 11.99 9.75
N ALA A 145 -8.26 11.93 9.65
CA ALA A 145 -7.34 11.76 10.78
C ALA A 145 -7.51 12.87 11.85
N LEU A 146 -7.92 14.08 11.47
CA LEU A 146 -8.15 15.17 12.41
C LEU A 146 -9.27 14.86 13.43
N SER A 147 -10.13 13.91 13.13
CA SER A 147 -11.19 13.47 14.03
C SER A 147 -10.70 12.49 15.12
N LEU A 148 -9.51 11.90 14.97
CA LEU A 148 -8.91 11.01 15.96
C LEU A 148 -8.18 11.82 17.03
N LYS A 149 -8.31 11.39 18.30
CA LYS A 149 -7.50 11.92 19.40
C LYS A 149 -6.08 11.40 19.33
N GLU A 150 -5.16 12.15 19.90
CA GLU A 150 -3.78 11.71 20.11
C GLU A 150 -3.69 10.55 21.09
#